data_198e1799352354162f9a9dd5345900fd
#
_entry.id   198e1799352354162f9a9dd5345900fd
#
_cell.length_a   1.000
_cell.length_b   1.000
_cell.length_c   1.000
_cell.angle_alpha   90.00
_cell.angle_beta   90.00
_cell.angle_gamma   90.00
#
_symmetry.space_group_name_H-M   'P 1'
#
loop_
_entity.id
_entity.type
_entity.pdbx_description
1 polymer ?
#
loop_
_entity_poly.entity_id
_entity_poly.type
_entity_poly.pdbx_seq_one_letter_code
_entity_poly.pdbx_strand_id
1 'polypeptide(L)'
;GTIVRNIQLQILDQRLKSDFGLPAYATSGSAGLDLKACLDAPFSLEPGQCHLIPTGLALHIADPSLAAMLLPRSGLGHKKGIVLGNLVGLIDSDYQGEVFVSCWNRSDQTYEIEPGDRIAQMVFVPITQVEFEVVDSFDSSDRDSGGFGHTGRR
;
A
#
# COMPACT_ATOMS: atom_id res chain seq x y z
N GLY A 1 -20.44 -14.34 -9.63
CA GLY A 1 -19.13 -13.97 -10.19
C GLY A 1 -18.49 -12.81 -9.47
N THR A 2 -17.25 -12.56 -9.79
CA THR A 2 -16.50 -11.46 -9.23
C THR A 2 -16.94 -10.14 -9.84
N ILE A 3 -17.22 -9.12 -9.00
CA ILE A 3 -17.51 -7.78 -9.48
C ILE A 3 -16.18 -7.08 -9.74
N VAL A 4 -16.01 -6.61 -10.99
CA VAL A 4 -14.81 -5.85 -11.36
C VAL A 4 -15.20 -4.39 -11.51
N ARG A 5 -14.43 -3.53 -10.86
CA ARG A 5 -14.61 -2.09 -10.97
C ARG A 5 -13.52 -1.48 -11.83
N ASN A 6 -13.87 -0.43 -12.56
CA ASN A 6 -12.91 0.28 -13.38
C ASN A 6 -12.31 1.45 -12.59
N ILE A 7 -11.00 1.46 -12.51
CA ILE A 7 -10.23 2.53 -11.87
C ILE A 7 -9.40 3.21 -12.94
N GLN A 8 -9.46 4.53 -13.01
CA GLN A 8 -8.65 5.29 -13.96
C GLN A 8 -7.19 5.24 -13.56
N LEU A 9 -6.34 4.93 -14.53
CA LEU A 9 -4.89 4.86 -14.34
C LEU A 9 -4.22 5.73 -15.41
N GLN A 10 -3.33 6.60 -14.96
CA GLN A 10 -2.48 7.40 -15.84
C GLN A 10 -1.08 6.81 -15.82
N ILE A 11 -0.55 6.53 -17.01
CA ILE A 11 0.82 6.03 -17.16
C ILE A 11 1.76 7.23 -17.24
N LEU A 12 2.66 7.35 -16.27
CA LEU A 12 3.63 8.42 -16.19
C LEU A 12 4.99 7.99 -16.76
N ASP A 13 5.29 6.70 -16.71
CA ASP A 13 6.51 6.12 -17.26
C ASP A 13 6.14 5.13 -18.37
N GLN A 14 6.61 5.40 -19.59
CA GLN A 14 6.21 4.61 -20.74
C GLN A 14 6.72 3.17 -20.71
N ARG A 15 7.72 2.87 -19.87
CA ARG A 15 8.19 1.49 -19.66
C ARG A 15 7.10 0.57 -19.11
N LEU A 16 6.06 1.13 -18.49
CA LEU A 16 4.89 0.35 -18.07
C LEU A 16 4.12 -0.22 -19.25
N LYS A 17 4.26 0.36 -20.44
CA LYS A 17 3.64 -0.16 -21.66
C LYS A 17 4.51 -1.18 -22.39
N SER A 18 5.74 -1.40 -21.95
CA SER A 18 6.69 -2.28 -22.64
C SER A 18 7.44 -3.17 -21.64
N ASP A 19 8.64 -2.75 -21.22
CA ASP A 19 9.56 -3.61 -20.48
C ASP A 19 9.03 -4.02 -19.10
N PHE A 20 8.41 -3.07 -18.40
CA PHE A 20 7.94 -3.34 -17.02
C PHE A 20 6.55 -3.96 -17.00
N GLY A 21 5.66 -3.55 -17.90
CA GLY A 21 4.26 -3.96 -17.92
C GLY A 21 3.41 -3.24 -16.89
N LEU A 22 2.11 -3.22 -17.12
CA LEU A 22 1.14 -2.65 -16.17
C LEU A 22 0.96 -3.59 -14.97
N PRO A 23 0.61 -3.06 -13.79
CA PRO A 23 0.21 -3.92 -12.69
C PRO A 23 -0.93 -4.84 -13.11
N ALA A 24 -0.82 -6.11 -12.74
CA ALA A 24 -1.81 -7.11 -13.07
C ALA A 24 -1.88 -8.15 -11.95
N TYR A 25 -3.04 -8.80 -11.84
CA TYR A 25 -3.18 -9.93 -10.94
C TYR A 25 -2.46 -11.13 -11.54
N ALA A 26 -1.64 -11.80 -10.75
CA ALA A 26 -0.89 -12.97 -11.22
C ALA A 26 -1.81 -14.16 -11.49
N THR A 27 -2.85 -14.31 -10.70
CA THR A 27 -3.85 -15.37 -10.85
C THR A 27 -5.24 -14.81 -10.66
N SER A 28 -6.27 -15.58 -11.00
CA SER A 28 -7.67 -15.17 -10.81
C SER A 28 -8.05 -15.00 -9.34
N GLY A 29 -7.28 -15.59 -8.44
CA GLY A 29 -7.51 -15.48 -6.99
C GLY A 29 -6.58 -14.52 -6.27
N SER A 30 -5.72 -13.80 -6.99
CA SER A 30 -4.81 -12.84 -6.37
C SER A 30 -5.56 -11.66 -5.79
N ALA A 31 -5.17 -11.22 -4.59
CA ALA A 31 -5.72 -10.03 -3.96
C ALA A 31 -4.93 -8.78 -4.30
N GLY A 32 -3.65 -8.91 -4.55
CA GLY A 32 -2.75 -7.76 -4.77
C GLY A 32 -2.18 -7.71 -6.17
N LEU A 33 -1.93 -6.48 -6.60
CA LEU A 33 -1.24 -6.18 -7.85
C LEU A 33 0.18 -5.74 -7.50
N ASP A 34 1.18 -6.33 -8.14
CA ASP A 34 2.58 -5.95 -7.88
C ASP A 34 2.88 -4.57 -8.46
N LEU A 35 3.57 -3.75 -7.68
CA LEU A 35 4.10 -2.46 -8.10
C LEU A 35 5.60 -2.59 -8.33
N LYS A 36 6.06 -1.97 -9.41
CA LYS A 36 7.45 -2.07 -9.86
C LYS A 36 8.20 -0.76 -9.65
N ALA A 37 9.50 -0.89 -9.40
CA ALA A 37 10.38 0.27 -9.23
C ALA A 37 10.69 0.90 -10.59
N CYS A 38 10.16 2.08 -10.83
CA CYS A 38 10.46 2.84 -12.06
C CYS A 38 11.71 3.67 -11.86
N LEU A 39 12.83 2.99 -11.70
CA LEU A 39 14.16 3.59 -11.57
C LEU A 39 14.86 3.58 -12.92
N ASP A 40 15.79 4.51 -13.11
CA ASP A 40 16.64 4.56 -14.31
C ASP A 40 17.95 3.79 -14.12
N ALA A 41 18.34 3.58 -12.87
CA ALA A 41 19.53 2.83 -12.49
C ALA A 41 19.29 2.12 -11.16
N PRO A 42 20.08 1.08 -10.85
CA PRO A 42 19.98 0.41 -9.55
C PRO A 42 20.13 1.40 -8.40
N PHE A 43 19.38 1.17 -7.34
CA PHE A 43 19.41 1.98 -6.13
C PHE A 43 19.80 1.11 -4.94
N SER A 44 20.85 1.48 -4.23
CA SER A 44 21.31 0.77 -3.03
C SER A 44 20.58 1.31 -1.81
N LEU A 45 19.68 0.51 -1.27
CA LEU A 45 18.94 0.86 -0.06
C LEU A 45 19.70 0.32 1.14
N GLU A 46 20.29 1.24 1.91
CA GLU A 46 21.14 0.89 3.03
C GLU A 46 20.32 0.41 4.24
N PRO A 47 20.92 -0.36 5.15
CA PRO A 47 20.24 -0.76 6.39
C PRO A 47 19.64 0.43 7.13
N GLY A 48 18.36 0.34 7.48
CA GLY A 48 17.63 1.39 8.17
C GLY A 48 17.12 2.53 7.30
N GLN A 49 17.52 2.59 6.04
CA GLN A 49 17.12 3.67 5.14
C GLN A 49 15.69 3.51 4.66
N CYS A 50 14.95 4.63 4.59
CA CYS A 50 13.70 4.73 3.84
C CYS A 50 13.91 5.60 2.62
N HIS A 51 13.36 5.18 1.49
CA HIS A 51 13.46 5.96 0.24
C HIS A 51 12.18 5.83 -0.57
N LEU A 52 11.70 6.94 -1.12
CA LEU A 52 10.51 6.93 -1.96
C LEU A 52 10.89 6.48 -3.37
N ILE A 53 10.30 5.37 -3.80
CA ILE A 53 10.54 4.79 -5.11
C ILE A 53 9.33 5.06 -6.00
N PRO A 54 9.50 5.68 -7.18
CA PRO A 54 8.38 5.91 -8.09
C PRO A 54 7.90 4.60 -8.72
N THR A 55 6.60 4.52 -8.95
CA THR A 55 5.98 3.37 -9.63
C THR A 55 5.60 3.66 -11.07
N GLY A 56 5.71 4.92 -11.49
CA GLY A 56 5.43 5.33 -12.86
C GLY A 56 3.96 5.44 -13.19
N LEU A 57 3.07 5.37 -12.21
CA LEU A 57 1.64 5.48 -12.44
C LEU A 57 0.96 6.39 -11.43
N ALA A 58 -0.19 6.92 -11.82
CA ALA A 58 -1.11 7.62 -10.97
C ALA A 58 -2.50 7.00 -11.12
N LEU A 59 -3.28 7.05 -10.06
CA LEU A 59 -4.63 6.50 -10.04
C LEU A 59 -5.62 7.61 -9.70
N HIS A 60 -6.84 7.45 -10.18
CA HIS A 60 -7.98 8.20 -9.68
C HIS A 60 -9.10 7.22 -9.40
N ILE A 61 -9.27 6.85 -8.13
CA ILE A 61 -10.29 5.89 -7.71
C ILE A 61 -11.67 6.52 -7.84
N ALA A 62 -11.83 7.77 -7.39
CA ALA A 62 -13.03 8.60 -7.53
C ALA A 62 -14.29 8.08 -6.81
N ASP A 63 -14.20 6.93 -6.17
CA ASP A 63 -15.30 6.30 -5.44
C ASP A 63 -14.95 6.24 -3.95
N PRO A 64 -15.62 7.04 -3.09
CA PRO A 64 -15.27 7.09 -1.67
C PRO A 64 -15.60 5.80 -0.92
N SER A 65 -16.25 4.84 -1.54
CA SER A 65 -16.44 3.50 -0.95
C SER A 65 -15.25 2.58 -1.17
N LEU A 66 -14.20 3.05 -1.83
CA LEU A 66 -12.98 2.29 -2.12
C LEU A 66 -11.75 3.08 -1.72
N ALA A 67 -10.72 2.35 -1.35
CA ALA A 67 -9.37 2.87 -1.18
C ALA A 67 -8.37 1.84 -1.71
N ALA A 68 -7.16 2.27 -1.97
CA ALA A 68 -6.07 1.35 -2.24
C ALA A 68 -5.12 1.32 -1.04
N MET A 69 -4.61 0.13 -0.73
CA MET A 69 -3.60 -0.07 0.30
C MET A 69 -2.33 -0.59 -0.36
N LEU A 70 -1.21 0.01 -0.02
CA LEU A 70 0.10 -0.49 -0.40
C LEU A 70 0.66 -1.30 0.74
N LEU A 71 1.07 -2.51 0.43
CA LEU A 71 1.55 -3.48 1.40
C LEU A 71 2.89 -4.05 0.94
N PRO A 72 3.73 -4.53 1.88
CA PRO A 72 4.93 -5.26 1.50
C PRO A 72 4.58 -6.55 0.76
N ARG A 73 5.47 -7.01 -0.10
CA ARG A 73 5.41 -8.36 -0.63
C ARG A 73 5.91 -9.33 0.43
N SER A 74 5.21 -10.46 0.60
CA SER A 74 5.48 -11.40 1.68
C SER A 74 6.93 -11.93 1.66
N GLY A 75 7.40 -12.39 0.51
CA GLY A 75 8.75 -12.96 0.40
C GLY A 75 9.84 -11.91 0.59
N LEU A 76 9.68 -10.75 -0.04
CA LEU A 76 10.65 -9.66 0.04
C LEU A 76 10.72 -9.11 1.45
N GLY A 77 9.57 -8.95 2.11
CA GLY A 77 9.51 -8.45 3.49
C GLY A 77 10.11 -9.44 4.47
N HIS A 78 9.74 -10.71 4.37
CA HIS A 78 10.19 -11.74 5.32
C HIS A 78 11.67 -12.08 5.13
N LYS A 79 12.10 -12.31 3.88
CA LYS A 79 13.46 -12.82 3.60
C LYS A 79 14.50 -11.71 3.55
N LYS A 80 14.15 -10.55 3.02
CA LYS A 80 15.10 -9.46 2.77
C LYS A 80 14.90 -8.27 3.68
N GLY A 81 13.80 -8.21 4.42
CA GLY A 81 13.51 -7.10 5.30
C GLY A 81 13.14 -5.81 4.58
N ILE A 82 12.73 -5.90 3.31
CA ILE A 82 12.29 -4.74 2.54
C ILE A 82 10.78 -4.61 2.69
N VAL A 83 10.39 -3.61 3.43
CA VAL A 83 9.01 -3.34 3.78
C VAL A 83 8.68 -1.88 3.45
N LEU A 84 7.63 -1.33 4.05
CA LEU A 84 7.25 0.06 3.82
C LEU A 84 7.57 0.90 5.06
N GLY A 85 8.14 2.10 4.84
CA GLY A 85 8.46 3.01 5.91
C GLY A 85 7.24 3.53 6.65
N ASN A 86 6.11 3.61 5.97
CA ASN A 86 4.82 3.95 6.56
C ASN A 86 4.02 2.71 7.00
N LEU A 87 4.61 1.52 6.95
CA LEU A 87 4.04 0.21 7.25
C LEU A 87 2.93 -0.17 6.28
N VAL A 88 1.90 0.65 6.14
CA VAL A 88 0.83 0.51 5.17
C VAL A 88 0.65 1.84 4.48
N GLY A 89 0.72 1.85 3.16
CA GLY A 89 0.38 3.04 2.38
C GLY A 89 -1.12 3.07 2.14
N LEU A 90 -1.78 4.19 2.40
CA LEU A 90 -3.20 4.34 2.15
C LEU A 90 -3.40 5.40 1.08
N ILE A 91 -4.11 5.01 0.02
CA ILE A 91 -4.43 5.90 -1.10
C ILE A 91 -5.93 6.19 -1.07
N ASP A 92 -6.27 7.44 -0.82
CA ASP A 92 -7.65 7.91 -0.77
C ASP A 92 -8.26 7.97 -2.18
N SER A 93 -9.59 7.94 -2.23
CA SER A 93 -10.30 7.93 -3.51
C SER A 93 -10.11 9.20 -4.34
N ASP A 94 -9.78 10.32 -3.71
CA ASP A 94 -9.58 11.61 -4.37
C ASP A 94 -8.11 11.93 -4.66
N TYR A 95 -7.19 11.05 -4.33
CA TYR A 95 -5.77 11.24 -4.64
C TYR A 95 -5.52 10.96 -6.12
N GLN A 96 -4.87 11.90 -6.81
CA GLN A 96 -4.58 11.80 -8.23
C GLN A 96 -3.08 11.89 -8.56
N GLY A 97 -2.23 12.00 -7.56
CA GLY A 97 -0.79 12.09 -7.76
C GLY A 97 -0.15 10.76 -8.10
N GLU A 98 1.12 10.81 -8.41
CA GLU A 98 1.90 9.60 -8.64
C GLU A 98 1.90 8.72 -7.41
N VAL A 99 1.85 7.40 -7.62
CA VAL A 99 1.99 6.40 -6.55
C VAL A 99 3.47 6.17 -6.31
N PHE A 100 3.91 6.44 -5.08
CA PHE A 100 5.26 6.15 -4.62
C PHE A 100 5.23 5.06 -3.57
N VAL A 101 6.27 4.25 -3.55
CA VAL A 101 6.46 3.25 -2.49
C VAL A 101 7.59 3.73 -1.58
N SER A 102 7.27 3.93 -0.31
CA SER A 102 8.29 4.23 0.70
C SER A 102 8.97 2.92 1.09
N CYS A 103 10.08 2.60 0.45
CA CYS A 103 10.82 1.37 0.75
C CYS A 103 11.69 1.59 1.97
N TRP A 104 11.56 0.68 2.94
CA TRP A 104 12.37 0.68 4.16
C TRP A 104 13.14 -0.64 4.26
N ASN A 105 14.46 -0.52 4.38
CA ASN A 105 15.32 -1.67 4.63
C ASN A 105 15.51 -1.84 6.14
N ARG A 106 14.76 -2.77 6.73
CA ARG A 106 14.87 -3.06 8.16
C ARG A 106 15.86 -4.18 8.46
N SER A 107 16.60 -4.64 7.46
CA SER A 107 17.64 -5.66 7.64
C SER A 107 18.98 -5.00 8.00
N ASP A 108 19.99 -5.80 8.20
CA ASP A 108 21.36 -5.35 8.46
C ASP A 108 22.25 -5.41 7.22
N GLN A 109 21.67 -5.63 6.03
CA GLN A 109 22.40 -5.71 4.78
C GLN A 109 21.84 -4.76 3.75
N THR A 110 22.71 -4.16 2.96
CA THR A 110 22.32 -3.33 1.82
C THR A 110 21.51 -4.17 0.83
N TYR A 111 20.42 -3.62 0.36
CA TYR A 111 19.59 -4.23 -0.68
C TYR A 111 19.60 -3.37 -1.93
N GLU A 112 19.97 -3.95 -3.07
CA GLU A 112 19.99 -3.26 -4.34
C GLU A 112 18.66 -3.44 -5.05
N ILE A 113 17.94 -2.32 -5.27
CA ILE A 113 16.68 -2.30 -6.03
C ILE A 113 17.03 -2.04 -7.48
N GLU A 114 16.68 -2.99 -8.36
CA GLU A 114 16.89 -2.86 -9.79
C GLU A 114 15.67 -2.22 -10.45
N PRO A 115 15.86 -1.47 -11.56
CA PRO A 115 14.74 -0.98 -12.34
C PRO A 115 13.79 -2.14 -12.72
N GLY A 116 12.50 -1.94 -12.49
CA GLY A 116 11.49 -2.95 -12.79
C GLY A 116 11.26 -3.99 -11.71
N ASP A 117 12.01 -3.95 -10.62
CA ASP A 117 11.79 -4.88 -9.49
C ASP A 117 10.40 -4.68 -8.88
N ARG A 118 9.79 -5.79 -8.49
CA ARG A 118 8.53 -5.78 -7.74
C ARG A 118 8.83 -5.47 -6.28
N ILE A 119 8.43 -4.29 -5.82
CA ILE A 119 8.83 -3.77 -4.51
C ILE A 119 7.70 -3.70 -3.49
N ALA A 120 6.46 -3.79 -3.95
CA ALA A 120 5.28 -3.73 -3.08
C ALA A 120 4.10 -4.32 -3.83
N GLN A 121 2.97 -4.41 -3.15
CA GLN A 121 1.72 -4.79 -3.78
C GLN A 121 0.62 -3.82 -3.39
N MET A 122 -0.37 -3.67 -4.26
CA MET A 122 -1.50 -2.79 -4.08
C MET A 122 -2.78 -3.61 -4.02
N VAL A 123 -3.59 -3.35 -3.00
CA VAL A 123 -4.86 -4.05 -2.79
C VAL A 123 -5.95 -2.99 -2.72
N PHE A 124 -7.05 -3.18 -3.44
CA PHE A 124 -8.22 -2.32 -3.32
C PHE A 124 -9.15 -2.89 -2.26
N VAL A 125 -9.62 -2.02 -1.38
CA VAL A 125 -10.44 -2.42 -0.23
C VAL A 125 -11.70 -1.57 -0.14
N PRO A 126 -12.82 -2.16 0.31
CA PRO A 126 -14.02 -1.37 0.59
C PRO A 126 -13.82 -0.53 1.83
N ILE A 127 -14.37 0.69 1.80
CA ILE A 127 -14.26 1.67 2.88
C ILE A 127 -15.66 2.05 3.32
N THR A 128 -15.84 2.15 4.63
CA THR A 128 -17.04 2.73 5.23
C THR A 128 -16.66 4.04 5.90
N GLN A 129 -17.23 5.14 5.41
CA GLN A 129 -17.13 6.44 6.08
C GLN A 129 -18.21 6.53 7.16
N VAL A 130 -17.92 7.24 8.23
CA VAL A 130 -18.84 7.36 9.36
C VAL A 130 -19.01 8.82 9.74
N GLU A 131 -20.13 9.12 10.35
CA GLU A 131 -20.36 10.36 11.09
C GLU A 131 -20.37 10.02 12.58
N PHE A 132 -19.76 10.88 13.38
CA PHE A 132 -19.81 10.71 14.83
C PHE A 132 -21.07 11.35 15.40
N GLU A 133 -21.77 10.57 16.22
CA GLU A 133 -22.84 11.08 17.08
C GLU A 133 -22.23 11.26 18.47
N VAL A 134 -22.03 12.51 18.88
CA VAL A 134 -21.43 12.79 20.18
C VAL A 134 -22.48 12.54 21.25
N VAL A 135 -22.13 11.68 22.20
CA VAL A 135 -23.02 11.33 23.31
C VAL A 135 -22.28 11.56 24.62
N ASP A 136 -23.04 11.78 25.70
CA ASP A 136 -22.44 11.94 27.02
C ASP A 136 -22.08 10.61 27.66
N SER A 137 -22.80 9.55 27.31
CA SER A 137 -22.54 8.20 27.79
C SER A 137 -23.10 7.19 26.80
N PHE A 138 -22.59 5.97 26.85
CA PHE A 138 -23.11 4.86 26.05
C PHE A 138 -24.24 4.18 26.80
N ASP A 139 -25.12 3.49 26.02
CA ASP A 139 -26.09 2.60 26.60
C ASP A 139 -25.37 1.45 27.33
N SER A 140 -26.02 0.86 28.32
CA SER A 140 -25.46 -0.24 29.08
C SER A 140 -25.02 -1.37 28.16
N SER A 141 -23.83 -1.93 28.45
CA SER A 141 -23.37 -3.12 27.78
C SER A 141 -22.59 -3.97 28.77
N ASP A 142 -22.50 -5.27 28.48
CA ASP A 142 -21.79 -6.23 29.33
C ASP A 142 -20.30 -5.89 29.41
N ARG A 143 -19.77 -5.26 28.37
CA ARG A 143 -18.36 -4.93 28.33
C ARG A 143 -18.03 -3.64 29.05
N ASP A 144 -18.94 -2.71 29.02
CA ASP A 144 -18.77 -1.41 29.66
C ASP A 144 -17.48 -0.75 29.22
N SER A 145 -16.71 -0.19 30.15
CA SER A 145 -15.44 0.46 29.85
C SER A 145 -14.27 -0.51 29.83
N GLY A 146 -14.52 -1.80 30.02
CA GLY A 146 -13.46 -2.80 29.94
C GLY A 146 -12.94 -2.94 28.53
N GLY A 147 -11.84 -3.61 28.39
CA GLY A 147 -11.27 -3.86 27.09
C GLY A 147 -9.76 -3.73 27.13
N PHE A 148 -9.16 -3.68 25.95
CA PHE A 148 -7.71 -3.58 25.85
C PHE A 148 -7.23 -2.29 26.50
N GLY A 149 -6.26 -2.40 27.40
CA GLY A 149 -5.73 -1.25 28.12
C GLY A 149 -6.54 -0.83 29.33
N HIS A 150 -7.59 -1.61 29.69
CA HIS A 150 -8.43 -1.35 30.84
C HIS A 150 -7.65 -1.12 32.13
N THR A 151 -6.59 -1.89 32.34
CA THR A 151 -5.72 -1.76 33.50
C THR A 151 -4.47 -0.94 33.19
N GLY A 152 -4.49 -0.18 32.16
CA GLY A 152 -3.34 0.52 31.65
C GLY A 152 -2.95 1.75 32.44
N ARG A 153 -2.36 2.69 31.76
CA ARG A 153 -1.66 3.82 32.35
C ARG A 153 -2.57 4.88 32.94
N ARG A 154 -3.78 4.93 32.54
CA ARG A 154 -4.69 6.00 32.95
C ARG A 154 -6.03 5.43 33.32
#